data_81ddb45615d25d5841c04642ecb08564
#
_entry.id   81ddb45615d25d5841c04642ecb08564
#
_cell.length_a   1.000
_cell.length_b   1.000
_cell.length_c   1.000
_cell.angle_alpha   90.00
_cell.angle_beta   90.00
_cell.angle_gamma   90.00
#
_symmetry.space_group_name_H-M   'P 1'
#
loop_
_entity.id
_entity.type
_entity.pdbx_description
1 polymer ?
#
loop_
_entity_poly.entity_id
_entity_poly.type
_entity_poly.pdbx_seq_one_letter_code
_entity_poly.pdbx_strand_id
1 'polypeptide(L)' 'MPPVPILRPREVLRAFEKLGWEVARQRGSHIILTKPGHVATLSVPDHPQVARGALRTLIARAGITLEVFLEALNR' A
#
# COMPACT_ATOMS: atom_id res chain seq x y z
N MET A 1 6.16 5.43 18.56
CA MET A 1 5.84 5.12 17.16
C MET A 1 4.50 4.36 17.12
N PRO A 2 3.55 4.80 16.30
CA PRO A 2 2.27 4.10 16.24
C PRO A 2 2.43 2.70 15.66
N PRO A 3 1.61 1.74 16.09
CA PRO A 3 1.65 0.41 15.51
C PRO A 3 1.14 0.41 14.07
N VAL A 4 1.65 -0.52 13.27
CA VAL A 4 1.14 -0.71 11.91
C VAL A 4 -0.24 -1.37 12.01
N PRO A 5 -1.29 -0.76 11.43
CA PRO A 5 -2.63 -1.33 11.54
C PRO A 5 -2.82 -2.54 10.64
N ILE A 6 -3.82 -3.34 10.95
CA ILE A 6 -4.29 -4.40 10.06
C ILE A 6 -5.43 -3.79 9.24
N LEU A 7 -5.27 -3.78 7.93
CA LEU A 7 -6.20 -3.10 7.02
C LEU A 7 -6.73 -4.07 5.97
N ARG A 8 -7.84 -3.67 5.35
CA ARG A 8 -8.35 -4.37 4.17
C ARG A 8 -7.61 -3.88 2.94
N PRO A 9 -7.48 -4.71 1.89
CA PRO A 9 -6.82 -4.27 0.67
C PRO A 9 -7.34 -2.94 0.13
N ARG A 10 -8.66 -2.74 0.17
CA ARG A 10 -9.30 -1.50 -0.29
C ARG A 10 -8.74 -0.27 0.43
N GLU A 11 -8.53 -0.38 1.74
CA GLU A 11 -8.00 0.73 2.54
C GLU A 11 -6.55 1.03 2.17
N VAL A 12 -5.77 -0.03 1.95
CA VAL A 12 -4.37 0.10 1.54
C VAL A 12 -4.27 0.75 0.17
N LEU A 13 -5.09 0.28 -0.78
CA LEU A 13 -5.13 0.85 -2.13
C LEU A 13 -5.48 2.33 -2.10
N ARG A 14 -6.53 2.69 -1.34
CA ARG A 14 -6.97 4.08 -1.24
C ARG A 14 -5.87 4.98 -0.71
N ALA A 15 -5.15 4.55 0.33
CA ALA A 15 -4.07 5.34 0.90
C ALA A 15 -2.94 5.55 -0.12
N PHE A 16 -2.52 4.49 -0.81
CA PHE A 16 -1.47 4.59 -1.81
C PHE A 16 -1.91 5.42 -3.02
N GLU A 17 -3.18 5.33 -3.42
CA GLU A 17 -3.69 6.14 -4.52
C GLU A 17 -3.61 7.63 -4.18
N LYS A 18 -3.90 8.01 -2.94
CA LYS A 18 -3.75 9.40 -2.50
C LYS A 18 -2.30 9.85 -2.55
N LEU A 19 -1.35 8.92 -2.50
CA LEU A 19 0.08 9.22 -2.56
C LEU A 19 0.65 9.14 -3.99
N GLY A 20 -0.23 8.99 -4.98
CA GLY A 20 0.17 9.01 -6.38
C GLY A 20 0.34 7.64 -7.03
N TRP A 21 0.05 6.56 -6.32
CA TRP A 21 0.12 5.22 -6.88
C TRP A 21 -1.16 4.89 -7.63
N GLU A 22 -1.05 4.05 -8.66
CA GLU A 22 -2.17 3.65 -9.50
C GLU A 22 -2.22 2.14 -9.61
N VAL A 23 -3.43 1.59 -9.66
CA VAL A 23 -3.62 0.17 -9.91
C VAL A 23 -3.30 -0.10 -11.38
N ALA A 24 -2.24 -0.87 -11.64
CA ALA A 24 -1.85 -1.21 -13.00
C ALA A 24 -2.59 -2.46 -13.48
N ARG A 25 -2.70 -3.48 -12.61
CA ARG A 25 -3.35 -4.72 -12.96
C ARG A 25 -3.51 -5.58 -11.69
N GLN A 26 -4.27 -6.66 -11.85
CA GLN A 26 -4.35 -7.69 -10.81
C GLN A 26 -3.82 -9.00 -11.37
N ARG A 27 -2.96 -9.66 -10.63
CA ARG A 27 -2.39 -10.95 -11.00
C ARG A 27 -2.74 -11.95 -9.90
N GLY A 28 -3.76 -12.78 -10.16
CA GLY A 28 -4.25 -13.71 -9.15
C GLY A 28 -4.73 -12.96 -7.92
N SER A 29 -4.15 -13.26 -6.77
CA SER A 29 -4.50 -12.62 -5.51
C SER A 29 -3.58 -11.43 -5.17
N HIS A 30 -2.92 -10.84 -6.19
CA HIS A 30 -2.04 -9.68 -5.98
C HIS A 30 -2.47 -8.52 -6.86
N ILE A 31 -2.69 -7.36 -6.24
CA ILE A 31 -3.06 -6.13 -6.93
C ILE A 31 -1.78 -5.32 -7.10
N ILE A 32 -1.40 -5.05 -8.34
CA ILE A 32 -0.13 -4.41 -8.67
C ILE A 32 -0.33 -2.91 -8.83
N LEU A 33 0.44 -2.14 -8.06
CA LEU A 33 0.42 -0.67 -8.12
C LEU A 33 1.72 -0.17 -8.74
N THR A 34 1.59 0.88 -9.55
CA THR A 34 2.72 1.59 -10.14
C THR A 34 2.58 3.07 -9.86
N LYS A 35 3.71 3.79 -9.94
CA LYS A 35 3.73 5.24 -9.77
C LYS A 35 4.68 5.84 -10.78
N PRO A 36 4.26 6.88 -11.53
CA PRO A 36 5.14 7.55 -12.49
C PRO A 36 6.43 8.02 -11.81
N GLY A 37 7.56 7.74 -12.44
CA GLY A 37 8.86 8.12 -11.92
C GLY A 37 9.40 7.23 -10.80
N HIS A 38 8.69 6.20 -10.41
CA HIS A 38 9.12 5.28 -9.37
C HIS A 38 9.44 3.91 -9.99
N VAL A 39 10.66 3.40 -9.74
CA VAL A 39 11.11 2.14 -10.37
C VAL A 39 10.44 0.92 -9.78
N ALA A 40 10.14 0.94 -8.48
CA ALA A 40 9.55 -0.22 -7.81
C ALA A 40 8.05 -0.28 -8.08
N THR A 41 7.52 -1.50 -8.04
CA THR A 41 6.07 -1.72 -8.05
C THR A 41 5.66 -2.24 -6.67
N LEU A 42 4.39 -2.04 -6.33
CA LEU A 42 3.83 -2.57 -5.09
C LEU A 42 2.89 -3.71 -5.43
N SER A 43 2.93 -4.77 -4.62
CA SER A 43 2.06 -5.92 -4.78
C SER A 43 1.23 -6.06 -3.51
N VAL A 44 -0.03 -5.64 -3.58
CA VAL A 44 -0.95 -5.68 -2.43
C VAL A 44 -1.69 -7.01 -2.44
N PRO A 45 -1.56 -7.83 -1.39
CA PRO A 45 -2.30 -9.10 -1.35
C PRO A 45 -3.80 -8.83 -1.23
N ASP A 46 -4.57 -9.47 -2.11
CA ASP A 46 -6.03 -9.34 -2.14
C ASP A 46 -6.63 -10.42 -1.22
N HIS A 47 -6.30 -10.35 0.04
CA HIS A 47 -6.81 -11.21 1.10
C HIS A 47 -7.77 -10.41 1.96
N PRO A 48 -8.62 -11.06 2.79
CA PRO A 48 -9.55 -10.32 3.64
C PRO A 48 -8.88 -9.26 4.50
N GLN A 49 -7.60 -9.49 4.86
CA GLN A 49 -6.80 -8.52 5.61
C GLN A 49 -5.39 -8.50 5.06
N VAL A 50 -4.78 -7.31 5.05
CA VAL A 50 -3.37 -7.17 4.73
C VAL A 50 -2.57 -7.25 6.03
N ALA A 51 -1.75 -8.27 6.16
CA ALA A 51 -0.96 -8.50 7.37
C ALA A 51 -0.02 -7.33 7.62
N ARG A 52 0.28 -7.07 8.90
CA ARG A 52 1.17 -5.97 9.31
C ARG A 52 2.53 -6.04 8.62
N GLY A 53 3.10 -7.24 8.53
CA GLY A 53 4.40 -7.42 7.88
C GLY A 53 4.36 -7.08 6.40
N ALA A 54 3.29 -7.48 5.71
CA ALA A 54 3.10 -7.16 4.30
C ALA A 54 2.95 -5.66 4.10
N LEU A 55 2.15 -5.00 4.94
CA LEU A 55 1.96 -3.55 4.85
C LEU A 55 3.27 -2.81 5.12
N ARG A 56 4.03 -3.25 6.11
CA ARG A 56 5.32 -2.65 6.42
C ARG A 56 6.28 -2.73 5.23
N THR A 57 6.28 -3.88 4.54
CA THR A 57 7.10 -4.06 3.34
C THR A 57 6.65 -3.12 2.22
N LEU A 58 5.34 -2.96 2.02
CA LEU A 58 4.81 -2.05 1.01
C LEU A 58 5.23 -0.61 1.28
N ILE A 59 5.11 -0.17 2.53
CA ILE A 59 5.50 1.18 2.93
C ILE A 59 6.99 1.41 2.64
N ALA A 60 7.84 0.45 2.99
CA ALA A 60 9.27 0.55 2.74
C ALA A 60 9.58 0.62 1.24
N ARG A 61 8.94 -0.23 0.43
CA ARG A 61 9.16 -0.24 -1.02
C ARG A 61 8.68 1.05 -1.67
N ALA A 62 7.62 1.65 -1.13
CA ALA A 62 7.12 2.92 -1.63
C ALA A 62 8.03 4.11 -1.29
N GLY A 63 9.00 3.91 -0.39
CA GLY A 63 9.93 4.96 -0.01
C GLY A 63 9.33 6.02 0.88
N ILE A 64 8.29 5.66 1.64
CA ILE A 64 7.61 6.59 2.54
C ILE A 64 7.72 6.08 3.98
N THR A 65 7.31 6.94 4.92
CA THR A 65 7.26 6.56 6.32
C THR A 65 5.87 6.05 6.69
N LEU A 66 5.77 5.34 7.82
CA LEU A 66 4.48 4.92 8.34
C LEU A 66 3.59 6.13 8.60
N GLU A 67 4.17 7.22 9.12
CA GLU A 67 3.42 8.45 9.41
C GLU A 67 2.78 9.02 8.15
N VAL A 68 3.52 9.06 7.05
CA VAL A 68 2.99 9.54 5.76
C VAL A 68 1.85 8.65 5.29
N PHE A 69 2.02 7.34 5.42
CA PHE A 69 0.97 6.40 5.04
C PHE A 69 -0.30 6.59 5.88
N LEU A 70 -0.15 6.70 7.20
CA LEU A 70 -1.28 6.88 8.11
C LEU A 70 -2.00 8.19 7.84
N GLU A 71 -1.27 9.25 7.52
CA GLU A 71 -1.87 10.53 7.16
C GLU A 71 -2.73 10.39 5.90
N ALA A 72 -2.22 9.70 4.89
CA ALA A 72 -2.98 9.46 3.66
C ALA A 72 -4.22 8.61 3.94
N LEU A 73 -4.08 7.59 4.78
CA LEU A 73 -5.19 6.71 5.16
C LEU A 73 -6.33 7.48 5.81
N ASN A 74 -6.00 8.48 6.62
CA ASN A 74 -6.96 9.23 7.43
C ASN A 74 -7.51 10.49 6.76
N ARG A 75 -7.14 10.77 5.53
CA ARG A 75 -7.67 11.92 4.80
C ARG A 75 -9.11 11.72 4.38
#